data_fa188f69814883ebe9bf05380ccbda85
#
_entry.id   fa188f69814883ebe9bf05380ccbda85
#
_cell.length_a   1.000
_cell.length_b   1.000
_cell.length_c   1.000
_cell.angle_alpha   90.00
_cell.angle_beta   90.00
_cell.angle_gamma   90.00
#
_symmetry.space_group_name_H-M   'P 1'
#
loop_
_entity.id
_entity.type
_entity.pdbx_description
1 polymer ?
#
loop_
_entity_poly.entity_id
_entity_poly.type
_entity_poly.pdbx_seq_one_letter_code
_entity_poly.pdbx_strand_id
1 'polypeptide(L)'
;MSRPTDQRIRIGTCAVDSGQIMIVDPCYLDEYVANDFDPDKPASLNEFSYAGACATTLTPLGAGQIRTMTAVVASSGYGDGIYPVYATYDYEGTITKLEIEFVYDDEEEVD
;
A
#
# COMPACT_ATOMS: atom_id res chain seq x y z
N MET A 1 8.56 16.40 -8.69
CA MET A 1 8.14 16.78 -10.05
C MET A 1 8.92 15.95 -11.07
N SER A 2 8.21 15.38 -12.04
CA SER A 2 8.87 14.55 -13.05
C SER A 2 9.58 15.40 -14.09
N ARG A 3 10.72 14.91 -14.56
CA ARG A 3 11.40 15.56 -15.66
C ARG A 3 10.75 15.15 -16.98
N PRO A 4 10.91 15.95 -18.04
CA PRO A 4 10.26 15.63 -19.32
C PRO A 4 10.65 14.26 -19.87
N THR A 5 11.84 13.75 -19.51
CA THR A 5 12.29 12.45 -19.99
C THR A 5 11.87 11.29 -19.09
N ASP A 6 11.23 11.57 -17.96
CA ASP A 6 10.75 10.51 -17.07
C ASP A 6 9.54 9.82 -17.69
N GLN A 7 9.45 8.53 -17.44
CA GLN A 7 8.34 7.72 -17.96
C GLN A 7 7.63 7.05 -16.81
N ARG A 8 6.32 7.21 -16.77
CA ARG A 8 5.44 6.56 -15.79
C ARG A 8 4.78 5.38 -16.48
N ILE A 9 5.09 4.19 -16.02
CA ILE A 9 4.65 2.96 -16.68
C ILE A 9 3.84 2.14 -15.69
N ARG A 10 2.69 1.65 -16.15
CA ARG A 10 1.89 0.73 -15.35
C ARG A 10 2.62 -0.62 -15.31
N ILE A 11 3.01 -1.04 -14.11
CA ILE A 11 3.77 -2.27 -13.96
C ILE A 11 2.92 -3.43 -13.47
N GLY A 12 1.68 -3.17 -13.05
CA GLY A 12 0.81 -4.24 -12.63
C GLY A 12 -0.42 -3.73 -11.92
N THR A 13 -1.14 -4.64 -11.31
CA THR A 13 -2.30 -4.34 -10.51
C THR A 13 -2.17 -5.01 -9.16
N CYS A 14 -2.80 -4.41 -8.17
CA CYS A 14 -2.79 -4.93 -6.82
C CYS A 14 -4.24 -5.16 -6.39
N ALA A 15 -4.56 -6.40 -6.04
CA ALA A 15 -5.88 -6.71 -5.53
C ALA A 15 -5.93 -6.43 -4.04
N VAL A 16 -6.96 -5.73 -3.60
CA VAL A 16 -7.12 -5.36 -2.20
C VAL A 16 -8.39 -6.00 -1.69
N ASP A 17 -8.24 -6.77 -0.63
CA ASP A 17 -9.36 -7.51 -0.03
C ASP A 17 -9.54 -7.17 1.45
N SER A 18 -8.66 -6.36 2.00
CA SER A 18 -8.76 -5.92 3.39
C SER A 18 -9.00 -4.42 3.52
N GLY A 19 -9.17 -3.75 2.39
CA GLY A 19 -9.37 -2.31 2.37
C GLY A 19 -8.13 -1.51 2.69
N GLN A 20 -6.96 -2.13 2.65
CA GLN A 20 -5.72 -1.45 2.99
C GLN A 20 -4.54 -2.01 2.21
N ILE A 21 -3.50 -1.21 2.14
CA ILE A 21 -2.27 -1.54 1.41
C ILE A 21 -1.09 -1.32 2.35
N MET A 22 -0.06 -2.14 2.18
CA MET A 22 1.18 -1.99 2.92
C MET A 22 2.35 -1.86 1.95
N ILE A 23 3.24 -0.91 2.23
CA ILE A 23 4.50 -0.77 1.52
C ILE A 23 5.59 -1.22 2.48
N VAL A 24 6.35 -2.24 2.07
CA VAL A 24 7.34 -2.84 2.93
C VAL A 24 8.43 -3.50 2.09
N ASP A 25 9.64 -3.51 2.62
CA ASP A 25 10.73 -4.27 2.01
C ASP A 25 10.44 -5.77 2.19
N PRO A 26 10.48 -6.54 1.11
CA PRO A 26 10.17 -7.98 1.20
C PRO A 26 11.02 -8.72 2.22
N CYS A 27 12.20 -8.23 2.55
CA CYS A 27 13.06 -8.92 3.50
C CYS A 27 12.46 -8.96 4.92
N TYR A 28 11.45 -8.13 5.20
CA TYR A 28 10.82 -8.12 6.51
C TYR A 28 9.56 -8.97 6.59
N LEU A 29 9.16 -9.61 5.49
CA LEU A 29 7.88 -10.32 5.48
C LEU A 29 7.84 -11.48 6.48
N ASP A 30 8.98 -12.12 6.75
CA ASP A 30 9.01 -13.19 7.72
C ASP A 30 8.71 -12.71 9.14
N GLU A 31 8.91 -11.44 9.40
CA GLU A 31 8.65 -10.86 10.71
C GLU A 31 7.23 -10.36 10.87
N TYR A 32 6.48 -10.27 9.77
CA TYR A 32 5.11 -9.81 9.81
C TYR A 32 4.24 -10.91 10.42
N VAL A 33 3.54 -10.56 11.48
CA VAL A 33 2.69 -11.52 12.20
C VAL A 33 1.25 -11.31 11.76
N ALA A 34 0.68 -12.33 11.11
CA ALA A 34 -0.72 -12.29 10.74
C ALA A 34 -1.53 -12.75 11.93
N ASN A 35 -2.12 -11.82 12.65
CA ASN A 35 -2.94 -12.13 13.80
C ASN A 35 -4.37 -12.36 13.41
N ASP A 36 -4.97 -13.39 13.94
CA ASP A 36 -6.40 -13.61 13.81
C ASP A 36 -7.13 -12.55 14.62
N PHE A 37 -8.31 -12.20 14.16
CA PHE A 37 -9.12 -11.26 14.89
C PHE A 37 -9.54 -11.89 16.22
N ASP A 38 -9.30 -11.16 17.29
CA ASP A 38 -9.70 -11.58 18.63
C ASP A 38 -10.39 -10.40 19.30
N PRO A 39 -11.71 -10.47 19.50
CA PRO A 39 -12.43 -9.33 20.06
C PRO A 39 -12.04 -9.00 21.49
N ASP A 40 -11.42 -9.94 22.19
CA ASP A 40 -10.99 -9.71 23.57
C ASP A 40 -9.60 -9.12 23.64
N LYS A 41 -8.93 -8.98 22.50
CA LYS A 41 -7.55 -8.49 22.45
C LYS A 41 -7.47 -7.33 21.47
N PRO A 42 -7.43 -6.11 21.96
CA PRO A 42 -7.41 -4.97 21.06
C PRO A 42 -6.17 -4.97 20.19
N ALA A 43 -6.34 -4.48 18.95
CA ALA A 43 -5.23 -4.34 18.03
C ALA A 43 -4.22 -3.34 18.58
N SER A 44 -2.95 -3.64 18.39
CA SER A 44 -1.87 -2.77 18.85
C SER A 44 -1.52 -1.79 17.74
N LEU A 45 -1.64 -0.53 18.05
CA LEU A 45 -1.28 0.52 17.10
C LEU A 45 0.22 0.40 16.80
N ASN A 46 0.56 0.51 15.52
CA ASN A 46 1.95 0.49 15.04
C ASN A 46 2.67 -0.85 15.21
N GLU A 47 1.95 -1.89 15.58
CA GLU A 47 2.54 -3.22 15.62
C GLU A 47 2.72 -3.74 14.18
N PHE A 48 3.81 -4.43 13.92
CA PHE A 48 4.06 -5.00 12.60
C PHE A 48 3.30 -6.32 12.46
N SER A 49 2.00 -6.18 12.23
CA SER A 49 1.09 -7.31 12.14
C SER A 49 -0.18 -6.84 11.42
N TYR A 50 -1.01 -7.79 11.05
CA TYR A 50 -2.30 -7.45 10.45
C TYR A 50 -3.14 -6.60 11.41
N ALA A 51 -3.17 -6.97 12.68
CA ALA A 51 -3.92 -6.20 13.67
C ALA A 51 -3.38 -4.78 13.80
N GLY A 52 -2.06 -4.63 13.80
CA GLY A 52 -1.44 -3.31 13.87
C GLY A 52 -1.73 -2.48 12.64
N ALA A 53 -1.73 -3.10 11.46
CA ALA A 53 -2.08 -2.41 10.22
C ALA A 53 -3.53 -1.92 10.30
N CYS A 54 -4.45 -2.76 10.75
CA CYS A 54 -5.86 -2.37 10.89
C CYS A 54 -6.02 -1.20 11.85
N ALA A 55 -5.33 -1.26 12.99
CA ALA A 55 -5.41 -0.18 13.97
C ALA A 55 -4.91 1.14 13.38
N THR A 56 -3.84 1.07 12.62
CA THR A 56 -3.22 2.28 12.04
C THR A 56 -4.09 2.89 10.94
N THR A 57 -4.70 2.05 10.10
CA THR A 57 -5.54 2.57 9.02
C THR A 57 -6.90 3.06 9.52
N LEU A 58 -7.28 2.71 10.74
CA LEU A 58 -8.51 3.22 11.35
C LEU A 58 -8.33 4.55 12.04
N THR A 59 -7.13 5.11 12.06
CA THR A 59 -6.91 6.44 12.61
C THR A 59 -7.49 7.50 11.67
N PRO A 60 -7.67 8.74 12.16
CA PRO A 60 -8.25 9.78 11.31
C PRO A 60 -7.50 10.01 10.00
N LEU A 61 -6.18 9.84 10.00
CA LEU A 61 -5.41 9.99 8.77
C LEU A 61 -5.63 8.83 7.81
N GLY A 62 -6.05 7.68 8.31
CA GLY A 62 -6.25 6.50 7.48
C GLY A 62 -4.97 5.85 7.01
N ALA A 63 -3.85 6.20 7.61
CA ALA A 63 -2.54 5.74 7.16
C ALA A 63 -1.52 6.01 8.24
N GLY A 64 -0.40 5.34 8.15
CA GLY A 64 0.69 5.58 9.07
C GLY A 64 1.77 4.54 8.96
N GLN A 65 2.75 4.68 9.82
CA GLN A 65 3.88 3.79 9.86
C GLN A 65 3.66 2.72 10.92
N ILE A 66 3.97 1.48 10.57
CA ILE A 66 3.95 0.41 11.57
C ILE A 66 5.37 -0.07 11.74
N ARG A 67 5.76 -0.23 13.00
CA ARG A 67 7.13 -0.49 13.43
C ARG A 67 8.08 0.48 12.71
N THR A 68 8.49 1.49 13.43
CA THR A 68 9.26 2.62 12.88
C THR A 68 10.27 2.18 11.83
N MET A 69 10.25 2.85 10.67
CA MET A 69 11.17 2.61 9.57
C MET A 69 11.05 1.22 8.95
N THR A 70 9.91 0.56 9.14
CA THR A 70 9.73 -0.79 8.60
C THR A 70 8.69 -0.80 7.50
N ALA A 71 7.48 -0.31 7.78
CA ALA A 71 6.41 -0.38 6.82
C ALA A 71 5.48 0.81 6.96
N VAL A 72 4.78 1.11 5.88
CA VAL A 72 3.74 2.13 5.86
C VAL A 72 2.46 1.48 5.38
N VAL A 73 1.37 1.74 6.06
CA VAL A 73 0.07 1.21 5.68
C VAL A 73 -0.89 2.35 5.41
N ALA A 74 -1.82 2.12 4.53
CA ALA A 74 -2.81 3.13 4.18
C ALA A 74 -4.12 2.45 3.81
N SER A 75 -5.22 3.11 4.15
CA SER A 75 -6.52 2.72 3.66
C SER A 75 -6.53 2.88 2.15
N SER A 76 -7.18 1.95 1.45
CA SER A 76 -7.22 1.99 -0.01
C SER A 76 -8.33 2.90 -0.55
N GLY A 77 -8.84 3.79 0.28
CA GLY A 77 -9.82 4.78 -0.17
C GLY A 77 -11.19 4.16 -0.41
N TYR A 78 -11.40 3.58 -1.56
CA TYR A 78 -12.69 2.97 -1.90
C TYR A 78 -12.84 1.55 -1.34
N GLY A 79 -11.84 1.05 -0.64
CA GLY A 79 -11.92 -0.26 -0.02
C GLY A 79 -11.36 -1.35 -0.92
N ASP A 80 -12.05 -2.48 -0.95
CA ASP A 80 -11.60 -3.62 -1.74
C ASP A 80 -11.72 -3.31 -3.23
N GLY A 81 -10.81 -3.87 -4.00
CA GLY A 81 -10.83 -3.65 -5.43
C GLY A 81 -9.52 -4.05 -6.06
N ILE A 82 -9.37 -3.69 -7.32
CA ILE A 82 -8.17 -3.93 -8.09
C ILE A 82 -7.65 -2.58 -8.55
N TYR A 83 -6.43 -2.25 -8.14
CA TYR A 83 -5.90 -0.91 -8.35
C TYR A 83 -4.61 -0.97 -9.15
N PRO A 84 -4.41 -0.02 -10.07
CA PRO A 84 -3.19 0.00 -10.88
C PRO A 84 -1.98 0.48 -10.09
N VAL A 85 -0.84 -0.10 -10.40
CA VAL A 85 0.43 0.26 -9.79
C VAL A 85 1.37 0.74 -10.88
N TYR A 86 2.03 1.86 -10.63
CA TYR A 86 2.90 2.51 -11.61
C TYR A 86 4.29 2.69 -11.04
N ALA A 87 5.26 2.59 -11.91
CA ALA A 87 6.64 2.97 -11.60
C ALA A 87 7.05 4.10 -12.53
N THR A 88 7.75 5.07 -12.00
CA THR A 88 8.32 6.15 -12.82
C THR A 88 9.82 5.89 -12.96
N TYR A 89 10.28 5.92 -14.19
CA TYR A 89 11.67 5.67 -14.55
C TYR A 89 12.32 6.96 -15.04
N ASP A 90 13.54 7.21 -14.62
CA ASP A 90 14.27 8.33 -15.19
C ASP A 90 14.92 7.93 -16.52
N TYR A 91 15.68 8.84 -17.11
CA TYR A 91 16.26 8.61 -18.43
C TYR A 91 17.30 7.50 -18.44
N GLU A 92 17.80 7.12 -17.28
CA GLU A 92 18.77 6.03 -17.17
C GLU A 92 18.11 4.69 -16.90
N GLY A 93 16.80 4.67 -16.79
CA GLY A 93 16.07 3.43 -16.48
C GLY A 93 15.97 3.13 -15.01
N THR A 94 16.29 4.08 -14.15
CA THR A 94 16.20 3.90 -12.71
C THR A 94 14.81 4.24 -12.22
N ILE A 95 14.23 3.37 -11.38
CA ILE A 95 12.92 3.64 -10.80
C ILE A 95 13.10 4.69 -9.71
N THR A 96 12.38 5.80 -9.85
CA THR A 96 12.46 6.90 -8.89
C THR A 96 11.19 7.07 -8.08
N LYS A 97 10.10 6.40 -8.47
CA LYS A 97 8.82 6.57 -7.76
C LYS A 97 7.94 5.38 -8.03
N LEU A 98 7.16 4.99 -7.01
CA LEU A 98 6.10 4.02 -7.13
C LEU A 98 4.79 4.67 -6.73
N GLU A 99 3.71 4.33 -7.44
CA GLU A 99 2.40 4.88 -7.14
C GLU A 99 1.34 3.80 -7.28
N ILE A 100 0.37 3.83 -6.40
CA ILE A 100 -0.85 3.05 -6.54
C ILE A 100 -2.01 4.03 -6.46
N GLU A 101 -2.99 3.88 -7.34
CA GLU A 101 -4.12 4.80 -7.39
C GLU A 101 -5.38 4.09 -6.93
N PHE A 102 -6.01 4.63 -5.89
CA PHE A 102 -7.24 4.05 -5.32
C PHE A 102 -8.44 4.77 -5.88
N VAL A 103 -8.65 4.61 -7.18
CA VAL A 103 -9.77 5.25 -7.84
C VAL A 103 -10.48 4.23 -8.70
N TYR A 104 -11.78 4.43 -8.89
CA TYR A 104 -12.46 3.71 -9.94
C TYR A 104 -11.96 4.24 -11.25
N ASP A 105 -11.58 3.34 -12.12
CA ASP A 105 -11.01 3.71 -13.39
C ASP A 105 -11.77 2.98 -14.47
N ASP A 106 -12.89 3.56 -14.85
CA ASP A 106 -13.71 2.97 -15.91
C ASP A 106 -12.99 2.93 -17.23
N GLU A 107 -12.04 3.83 -17.43
CA GLU A 107 -11.26 3.83 -18.64
C GLU A 107 -10.38 2.62 -18.78
N GLU A 108 -10.12 1.92 -17.69
CA GLU A 108 -9.25 0.77 -17.75
C GLU A 108 -9.79 -0.33 -18.63
N GLU A 109 -11.10 -0.47 -18.65
CA GLU A 109 -11.70 -1.54 -19.41
C GLU A 109 -11.53 -1.35 -20.90
N VAL A 110 -11.35 -0.13 -21.33
CA VAL A 110 -11.27 0.14 -22.75
C VAL A 110 -9.85 -0.01 -23.29
N ASP A 111 -8.90 -0.24 -22.44
CA ASP A 111 -7.51 -0.37 -22.87
C ASP A 111 -7.19 -1.78 -23.39
#